data_b82a962f84e27766f1cceb23dca80471
#
_entry.id   b82a962f84e27766f1cceb23dca80471
#
_cell.length_a   1.000
_cell.length_b   1.000
_cell.length_c   1.000
_cell.angle_alpha   90.00
_cell.angle_beta   90.00
_cell.angle_gamma   90.00
#
_symmetry.space_group_name_H-M   'P 1'
#
loop_
_entity.id
_entity.type
_entity.pdbx_description
1 polymer ?
#
loop_
_entity_poly.entity_id
_entity_poly.type
_entity_poly.pdbx_seq_one_letter_code
_entity_poly.pdbx_strand_id
1 'polypeptide(L)'
;MARAKQLPGRFWRLIGATFLGFLGFGTVLPRLAPHVRNDLGGSDRTVGFVIGAFSVVALCSRIFAGRLADRKGRKRAFLTGLCSCTLAGAAYLLPWGIGGIYLGRILQGIGEACLYTGAAAWTVEVAGLDRSARALGYLSSGIWGGIAAGPLIGQFLGSFNSAARMQVVLALSAAALLISVPEDYRPAAHERGRRWLRRSLIPAGLSVGFVNVHYPVITGFLILHLARHGGAGPAAFSTYAGFVLLSRFFLGGLPDRIHPRITFYSGIFGMAIGLSILATGPGWTGAILGAALLGLGFSFPWASIASTVLRRTAAGERGSTVSVLSAFYDLFVGMSSFSAGLIASAFGYAAAFLMAVCALGVAAVTGRFVFVGVESERAAAARAAAARS
;
A
#
# COMPACT_ATOMS: atom_id res chain seq x y z
N MET A 1 27.28 25.62 -10.22
CA MET A 1 26.65 24.42 -9.66
C MET A 1 26.30 24.66 -8.18
N ALA A 2 25.05 24.99 -7.87
CA ALA A 2 24.61 25.18 -6.48
C ALA A 2 24.66 23.82 -5.77
N ARG A 3 25.44 23.70 -4.69
CA ARG A 3 25.47 22.53 -3.81
C ARG A 3 24.03 22.21 -3.42
N ALA A 4 23.50 21.06 -3.85
CA ALA A 4 22.18 20.58 -3.43
C ALA A 4 22.17 20.51 -1.90
N LYS A 5 21.50 21.49 -1.25
CA LYS A 5 21.36 21.53 0.22
C LYS A 5 20.85 20.18 0.69
N GLN A 6 21.61 19.50 1.53
CA GLN A 6 21.27 18.19 2.10
C GLN A 6 19.95 18.30 2.89
N LEU A 7 19.16 17.24 2.88
CA LEU A 7 17.93 17.17 3.69
C LEU A 7 18.32 17.10 5.18
N PRO A 8 17.62 17.82 6.07
CA PRO A 8 18.01 17.92 7.47
C PRO A 8 17.86 16.57 8.20
N GLY A 9 18.62 16.36 9.29
CA GLY A 9 18.58 15.11 10.06
C GLY A 9 17.17 14.76 10.57
N ARG A 10 16.34 15.77 10.89
CA ARG A 10 14.93 15.59 11.27
C ARG A 10 14.09 14.92 10.18
N PHE A 11 14.43 15.16 8.90
CA PHE A 11 13.80 14.49 7.77
C PHE A 11 14.04 12.98 7.79
N TRP A 12 15.27 12.57 8.00
CA TRP A 12 15.62 11.13 8.02
C TRP A 12 15.03 10.41 9.23
N ARG A 13 14.90 11.10 10.37
CA ARG A 13 14.16 10.55 11.53
C ARG A 13 12.70 10.31 11.21
N LEU A 14 12.06 11.22 10.47
CA LEU A 14 10.67 11.08 10.04
C LEU A 14 10.51 9.90 9.08
N ILE A 15 11.40 9.76 8.09
CA ILE A 15 11.39 8.61 7.17
C ILE A 15 11.62 7.30 7.91
N GLY A 16 12.59 7.25 8.83
CA GLY A 16 12.86 6.07 9.66
C GLY A 16 11.68 5.68 10.55
N ALA A 17 11.03 6.66 11.20
CA ALA A 17 9.83 6.41 12.00
C ALA A 17 8.65 5.93 11.14
N THR A 18 8.49 6.48 9.93
CA THR A 18 7.49 5.99 8.97
C THR A 18 7.78 4.55 8.57
N PHE A 19 9.03 4.24 8.24
CA PHE A 19 9.44 2.86 7.92
C PHE A 19 9.12 1.90 9.06
N LEU A 20 9.50 2.22 10.31
CA LEU A 20 9.21 1.38 11.47
C LEU A 20 7.71 1.20 11.74
N GLY A 21 6.92 2.27 11.61
CA GLY A 21 5.47 2.20 11.74
C GLY A 21 4.85 1.22 10.73
N PHE A 22 5.20 1.36 9.46
CA PHE A 22 4.70 0.47 8.39
C PHE A 22 5.32 -0.93 8.42
N LEU A 23 6.54 -1.07 8.94
CA LEU A 23 7.15 -2.37 9.22
C LEU A 23 6.30 -3.17 10.22
N GLY A 24 5.82 -2.50 11.28
CA GLY A 24 4.90 -3.10 12.26
C GLY A 24 3.62 -3.66 11.62
N PHE A 25 3.00 -2.94 10.68
CA PHE A 25 1.87 -3.48 9.92
C PHE A 25 2.21 -4.76 9.18
N GLY A 26 3.36 -4.76 8.51
CA GLY A 26 3.80 -5.88 7.69
C GLY A 26 4.09 -7.14 8.51
N THR A 27 4.59 -7.03 9.75
CA THR A 27 4.96 -8.21 10.56
C THR A 27 3.78 -9.10 10.91
N VAL A 28 2.59 -8.53 11.06
CA VAL A 28 1.37 -9.26 11.47
C VAL A 28 0.73 -10.00 10.28
N LEU A 29 0.86 -9.46 9.05
CA LEU A 29 0.14 -9.94 7.87
C LEU A 29 0.28 -11.44 7.59
N PRO A 30 1.49 -12.05 7.56
CA PRO A 30 1.63 -13.47 7.19
C PRO A 30 1.06 -14.42 8.24
N ARG A 31 0.86 -13.95 9.46
CA ARG A 31 0.36 -14.75 10.58
C ARG A 31 -1.13 -14.55 10.84
N LEU A 32 -1.72 -13.45 10.34
CA LEU A 32 -3.09 -13.06 10.66
C LEU A 32 -4.12 -14.09 10.16
N ALA A 33 -4.08 -14.42 8.87
CA ALA A 33 -5.04 -15.34 8.28
C ALA A 33 -4.92 -16.77 8.83
N PRO A 34 -3.71 -17.37 8.96
CA PRO A 34 -3.53 -18.64 9.63
C PRO A 34 -4.03 -18.62 11.08
N HIS A 35 -3.76 -17.57 11.85
CA HIS A 35 -4.22 -17.44 13.23
C HIS A 35 -5.75 -17.41 13.32
N VAL A 36 -6.42 -16.58 12.50
CA VAL A 36 -7.89 -16.52 12.46
C VAL A 36 -8.48 -17.87 12.06
N ARG A 37 -7.90 -18.56 11.06
CA ARG A 37 -8.44 -19.78 10.51
C ARG A 37 -8.18 -21.01 11.38
N ASN A 38 -6.93 -21.19 11.82
CA ASN A 38 -6.44 -22.41 12.45
C ASN A 38 -6.50 -22.35 13.97
N ASP A 39 -6.15 -21.18 14.58
CA ASP A 39 -6.06 -21.07 16.04
C ASP A 39 -7.40 -20.61 16.65
N LEU A 40 -8.15 -19.73 15.95
CA LEU A 40 -9.42 -19.19 16.43
C LEU A 40 -10.65 -19.85 15.79
N GLY A 41 -10.50 -20.82 14.89
CA GLY A 41 -11.60 -21.56 14.26
C GLY A 41 -12.48 -20.71 13.33
N GLY A 42 -11.99 -19.54 12.88
CA GLY A 42 -12.72 -18.65 11.98
C GLY A 42 -12.91 -19.27 10.58
N SER A 43 -13.98 -18.87 9.90
CA SER A 43 -14.22 -19.26 8.50
C SER A 43 -13.38 -18.44 7.51
N ASP A 44 -13.32 -18.88 6.25
CA ASP A 44 -12.68 -18.11 5.17
C ASP A 44 -13.38 -16.74 4.97
N ARG A 45 -14.68 -16.66 5.20
CA ARG A 45 -15.43 -15.40 5.26
C ARG A 45 -14.90 -14.50 6.37
N THR A 46 -14.68 -15.06 7.57
CA THR A 46 -14.13 -14.32 8.71
C THR A 46 -12.76 -13.76 8.39
N VAL A 47 -11.88 -14.52 7.73
CA VAL A 47 -10.57 -14.03 7.26
C VAL A 47 -10.73 -12.84 6.32
N GLY A 48 -11.59 -12.94 5.31
CA GLY A 48 -11.87 -11.84 4.37
C GLY A 48 -12.41 -10.59 5.07
N PHE A 49 -13.35 -10.74 6.01
CA PHE A 49 -13.91 -9.63 6.79
C PHE A 49 -12.87 -8.98 7.73
N VAL A 50 -12.04 -9.75 8.38
CA VAL A 50 -10.93 -9.26 9.23
C VAL A 50 -9.95 -8.43 8.41
N ILE A 51 -9.57 -8.89 7.21
CA ILE A 51 -8.69 -8.14 6.32
C ILE A 51 -9.37 -6.87 5.82
N GLY A 52 -10.63 -6.97 5.39
CA GLY A 52 -11.39 -5.85 4.85
C GLY A 52 -11.70 -4.77 5.89
N ALA A 53 -11.94 -5.13 7.15
CA ALA A 53 -12.23 -4.18 8.23
C ALA A 53 -11.14 -3.10 8.36
N PHE A 54 -9.86 -3.47 8.23
CA PHE A 54 -8.76 -2.51 8.22
C PHE A 54 -8.93 -1.45 7.13
N SER A 55 -9.15 -1.87 5.88
CA SER A 55 -9.19 -0.95 4.74
C SER A 55 -10.40 -0.03 4.76
N VAL A 56 -11.56 -0.55 5.20
CA VAL A 56 -12.78 0.26 5.37
C VAL A 56 -12.56 1.33 6.43
N VAL A 57 -12.01 0.94 7.58
CA VAL A 57 -11.74 1.90 8.67
C VAL A 57 -10.65 2.90 8.27
N ALA A 58 -9.59 2.47 7.57
CA ALA A 58 -8.57 3.36 7.05
C ALA A 58 -9.16 4.41 6.12
N LEU A 59 -9.99 4.00 5.15
CA LEU A 59 -10.68 4.89 4.22
C LEU A 59 -11.55 5.92 4.95
N CYS A 60 -12.40 5.48 5.88
CA CYS A 60 -13.28 6.35 6.67
C CYS A 60 -12.48 7.32 7.56
N SER A 61 -11.37 6.86 8.10
CA SER A 61 -10.52 7.65 9.01
C SER A 61 -9.67 8.70 8.29
N ARG A 62 -9.50 8.66 6.96
CA ARG A 62 -8.66 9.63 6.21
C ARG A 62 -9.14 11.07 6.36
N ILE A 63 -10.47 11.29 6.42
CA ILE A 63 -11.03 12.64 6.62
C ILE A 63 -10.69 13.16 8.02
N PHE A 64 -10.79 12.29 9.03
CA PHE A 64 -10.39 12.62 10.41
C PHE A 64 -8.90 12.92 10.50
N ALA A 65 -8.05 12.07 9.92
CA ALA A 65 -6.60 12.21 9.91
C ALA A 65 -6.16 13.53 9.24
N GLY A 66 -6.77 13.90 8.11
CA GLY A 66 -6.54 15.16 7.43
C GLY A 66 -6.88 16.36 8.33
N ARG A 67 -8.09 16.36 8.92
CA ARG A 67 -8.52 17.43 9.83
C ARG A 67 -7.63 17.55 11.07
N LEU A 68 -7.16 16.41 11.61
CA LEU A 68 -6.25 16.38 12.73
C LEU A 68 -4.90 17.01 12.38
N ALA A 69 -4.32 16.64 11.22
CA ALA A 69 -3.07 17.20 10.72
C ALA A 69 -3.16 18.71 10.46
N ASP A 70 -4.29 19.17 9.87
CA ASP A 70 -4.49 20.56 9.49
C ASP A 70 -4.82 21.47 10.69
N ARG A 71 -5.51 20.95 11.73
CA ARG A 71 -5.98 21.75 12.86
C ARG A 71 -5.09 21.67 14.10
N LYS A 72 -4.49 20.51 14.34
CA LYS A 72 -3.73 20.24 15.58
C LYS A 72 -2.25 19.97 15.33
N GLY A 73 -1.83 19.89 14.07
CA GLY A 73 -0.45 19.66 13.68
C GLY A 73 -0.17 18.28 13.11
N ARG A 74 0.83 18.21 12.25
CA ARG A 74 1.21 17.02 11.49
C ARG A 74 1.89 15.98 12.37
N LYS A 75 2.73 16.44 13.32
CA LYS A 75 3.35 15.60 14.34
C LYS A 75 2.30 14.92 15.20
N ARG A 76 1.26 15.68 15.65
CA ARG A 76 0.18 15.11 16.44
C ARG A 76 -0.60 14.05 15.68
N ALA A 77 -0.93 14.29 14.40
CA ALA A 77 -1.57 13.30 13.56
C ALA A 77 -0.71 12.03 13.44
N PHE A 78 0.60 12.19 13.18
CA PHE A 78 1.53 11.08 13.08
C PHE A 78 1.62 10.27 14.39
N LEU A 79 1.80 10.93 15.53
CA LEU A 79 1.88 10.28 16.85
C LEU A 79 0.56 9.61 17.24
N THR A 80 -0.60 10.20 16.90
CA THR A 80 -1.91 9.54 17.06
C THR A 80 -1.96 8.25 16.25
N GLY A 81 -1.41 8.26 15.03
CA GLY A 81 -1.27 7.06 14.20
C GLY A 81 -0.44 5.98 14.89
N LEU A 82 0.74 6.32 15.39
CA LEU A 82 1.61 5.37 16.11
C LEU A 82 0.98 4.85 17.41
N CYS A 83 0.31 5.72 18.17
CA CYS A 83 -0.43 5.32 19.37
C CYS A 83 -1.53 4.29 19.02
N SER A 84 -2.31 4.56 17.98
CA SER A 84 -3.34 3.63 17.50
C SER A 84 -2.75 2.30 17.02
N CYS A 85 -1.58 2.31 16.36
CA CYS A 85 -0.86 1.09 15.96
C CYS A 85 -0.35 0.29 17.18
N THR A 86 0.13 0.98 18.21
CA THR A 86 0.53 0.35 19.48
C THR A 86 -0.66 -0.33 20.15
N LEU A 87 -1.79 0.40 20.25
CA LEU A 87 -3.03 -0.14 20.82
C LEU A 87 -3.58 -1.30 19.96
N ALA A 88 -3.42 -1.25 18.62
CA ALA A 88 -3.79 -2.35 17.75
C ALA A 88 -2.99 -3.63 18.06
N GLY A 89 -1.67 -3.51 18.21
CA GLY A 89 -0.81 -4.62 18.60
C GLY A 89 -1.19 -5.18 19.98
N ALA A 90 -1.51 -4.31 20.94
CA ALA A 90 -2.01 -4.72 22.26
C ALA A 90 -3.38 -5.41 22.18
N ALA A 91 -4.31 -4.90 21.35
CA ALA A 91 -5.62 -5.49 21.14
C ALA A 91 -5.54 -6.92 20.56
N TYR A 92 -4.59 -7.19 19.69
CA TYR A 92 -4.34 -8.53 19.16
C TYR A 92 -3.92 -9.54 20.24
N LEU A 93 -3.36 -9.08 21.35
CA LEU A 93 -2.92 -9.93 22.48
C LEU A 93 -4.04 -10.18 23.52
N LEU A 94 -5.19 -9.51 23.39
CA LEU A 94 -6.31 -9.71 24.32
C LEU A 94 -6.93 -11.10 24.10
N PRO A 95 -7.35 -11.78 25.19
CA PRO A 95 -7.97 -13.10 25.11
C PRO A 95 -9.43 -13.03 24.64
N TRP A 96 -9.73 -12.19 23.66
CA TRP A 96 -11.08 -11.96 23.12
C TRP A 96 -11.33 -12.67 21.80
N GLY A 97 -10.47 -13.62 21.44
CA GLY A 97 -10.58 -14.38 20.20
C GLY A 97 -10.70 -13.47 18.97
N ILE A 98 -11.64 -13.78 18.09
CA ILE A 98 -11.89 -13.00 16.85
C ILE A 98 -12.27 -11.55 17.17
N GLY A 99 -12.91 -11.25 18.29
CA GLY A 99 -13.25 -9.88 18.72
C GLY A 99 -12.01 -9.02 18.94
N GLY A 100 -10.96 -9.56 19.57
CA GLY A 100 -9.68 -8.89 19.74
C GLY A 100 -9.00 -8.59 18.41
N ILE A 101 -9.11 -9.53 17.44
CA ILE A 101 -8.59 -9.33 16.09
C ILE A 101 -9.32 -8.20 15.38
N TYR A 102 -10.66 -8.14 15.43
CA TYR A 102 -11.43 -7.03 14.85
C TYR A 102 -11.07 -5.70 15.49
N LEU A 103 -10.97 -5.62 16.80
CA LEU A 103 -10.56 -4.41 17.51
C LEU A 103 -9.17 -3.95 17.04
N GLY A 104 -8.21 -4.88 16.98
CA GLY A 104 -6.87 -4.60 16.47
C GLY A 104 -6.89 -4.08 15.02
N ARG A 105 -7.70 -4.66 14.12
CA ARG A 105 -7.84 -4.21 12.73
C ARG A 105 -8.48 -2.82 12.61
N ILE A 106 -9.46 -2.51 13.44
CA ILE A 106 -10.07 -1.17 13.51
C ILE A 106 -9.04 -0.14 13.95
N LEU A 107 -8.36 -0.39 15.07
CA LEU A 107 -7.30 0.50 15.57
C LEU A 107 -6.16 0.66 14.56
N GLN A 108 -5.77 -0.43 13.90
CA GLN A 108 -4.74 -0.42 12.88
C GLN A 108 -5.15 0.41 11.66
N GLY A 109 -6.41 0.38 11.22
CA GLY A 109 -6.95 1.21 10.14
C GLY A 109 -6.93 2.70 10.47
N ILE A 110 -7.36 3.08 11.69
CA ILE A 110 -7.24 4.46 12.20
C ILE A 110 -5.76 4.88 12.22
N GLY A 111 -4.90 3.98 12.73
CA GLY A 111 -3.47 4.19 12.84
C GLY A 111 -2.82 4.47 11.49
N GLU A 112 -3.13 3.66 10.48
CA GLU A 112 -2.61 3.84 9.12
C GLU A 112 -3.02 5.20 8.53
N ALA A 113 -4.31 5.54 8.59
CA ALA A 113 -4.81 6.78 8.05
C ALA A 113 -4.11 8.01 8.66
N CYS A 114 -3.92 8.02 9.99
CA CYS A 114 -3.23 9.10 10.70
C CYS A 114 -1.73 9.13 10.43
N LEU A 115 -1.09 7.96 10.42
CA LEU A 115 0.34 7.79 10.16
C LEU A 115 0.68 8.26 8.74
N TYR A 116 -0.02 7.75 7.73
CA TYR A 116 0.18 8.09 6.32
C TYR A 116 -0.02 9.60 6.08
N THR A 117 -1.15 10.13 6.53
CA THR A 117 -1.51 11.54 6.31
C THR A 117 -0.56 12.50 7.05
N GLY A 118 -0.25 12.20 8.31
CA GLY A 118 0.70 12.97 9.11
C GLY A 118 2.11 12.93 8.52
N ALA A 119 2.59 11.74 8.13
CA ALA A 119 3.89 11.58 7.50
C ALA A 119 4.00 12.35 6.19
N ALA A 120 3.02 12.26 5.29
CA ALA A 120 3.05 12.93 4.00
C ALA A 120 3.10 14.45 4.14
N ALA A 121 2.22 15.01 4.96
CA ALA A 121 2.15 16.45 5.19
C ALA A 121 3.42 16.98 5.90
N TRP A 122 3.91 16.27 6.91
CA TRP A 122 5.10 16.69 7.65
C TRP A 122 6.40 16.57 6.84
N THR A 123 6.49 15.53 6.00
CA THR A 123 7.62 15.34 5.07
C THR A 123 7.77 16.53 4.11
N VAL A 124 6.67 17.01 3.53
CA VAL A 124 6.67 18.18 2.63
C VAL A 124 7.09 19.44 3.37
N GLU A 125 6.59 19.64 4.60
CA GLU A 125 6.95 20.79 5.42
C GLU A 125 8.45 20.82 5.75
N VAL A 126 9.00 19.70 6.21
CA VAL A 126 10.42 19.59 6.60
C VAL A 126 11.36 19.75 5.41
N ALA A 127 10.95 19.26 4.22
CA ALA A 127 11.77 19.35 3.01
C ALA A 127 11.69 20.70 2.30
N GLY A 128 10.57 21.42 2.47
CA GLY A 128 10.22 22.63 1.72
C GLY A 128 9.61 22.30 0.34
N LEU A 129 8.81 23.24 -0.18
CA LEU A 129 8.03 23.05 -1.42
C LEU A 129 8.90 22.69 -2.64
N ASP A 130 10.08 23.31 -2.76
CA ASP A 130 10.99 23.08 -3.91
C ASP A 130 11.51 21.64 -3.99
N ARG A 131 11.51 20.91 -2.87
CA ARG A 131 12.02 19.55 -2.75
C ARG A 131 10.92 18.53 -2.43
N SER A 132 9.67 18.95 -2.43
CA SER A 132 8.52 18.12 -2.01
C SER A 132 8.41 16.81 -2.80
N ALA A 133 8.60 16.83 -4.12
CA ALA A 133 8.53 15.65 -4.96
C ALA A 133 9.58 14.59 -4.58
N ARG A 134 10.84 15.01 -4.37
CA ARG A 134 11.92 14.13 -3.93
C ARG A 134 11.69 13.59 -2.53
N ALA A 135 11.20 14.45 -1.64
CA ALA A 135 10.90 14.07 -0.26
C ALA A 135 9.77 13.05 -0.17
N LEU A 136 8.70 13.21 -0.96
CA LEU A 136 7.61 12.23 -1.07
C LEU A 136 8.08 10.91 -1.69
N GLY A 137 9.07 10.93 -2.57
CA GLY A 137 9.73 9.73 -3.07
C GLY A 137 10.40 8.93 -1.95
N TYR A 138 11.18 9.59 -1.07
CA TYR A 138 11.79 8.93 0.10
C TYR A 138 10.74 8.44 1.09
N LEU A 139 9.67 9.22 1.32
CA LEU A 139 8.55 8.79 2.15
C LEU A 139 7.91 7.52 1.61
N SER A 140 7.62 7.49 0.31
CA SER A 140 7.04 6.31 -0.36
C SER A 140 7.94 5.09 -0.19
N SER A 141 9.27 5.24 -0.30
CA SER A 141 10.22 4.16 -0.05
C SER A 141 10.18 3.70 1.41
N GLY A 142 10.02 4.61 2.36
CA GLY A 142 9.85 4.27 3.78
C GLY A 142 8.56 3.45 4.03
N ILE A 143 7.43 3.92 3.50
CA ILE A 143 6.13 3.26 3.64
C ILE A 143 6.17 1.84 3.05
N TRP A 144 6.45 1.77 1.76
CA TRP A 144 6.39 0.50 1.04
C TRP A 144 7.55 -0.44 1.38
N GLY A 145 8.71 0.12 1.74
CA GLY A 145 9.83 -0.65 2.26
C GLY A 145 9.45 -1.34 3.58
N GLY A 146 8.80 -0.61 4.49
CA GLY A 146 8.28 -1.18 5.74
C GLY A 146 7.24 -2.28 5.50
N ILE A 147 6.23 -2.00 4.67
CA ILE A 147 5.18 -2.98 4.33
C ILE A 147 5.77 -4.24 3.70
N ALA A 148 6.76 -4.12 2.82
CA ALA A 148 7.36 -5.26 2.13
C ALA A 148 8.37 -6.03 3.01
N ALA A 149 9.12 -5.35 3.88
CA ALA A 149 10.07 -5.99 4.79
C ALA A 149 9.37 -6.66 5.99
N GLY A 150 8.22 -6.12 6.42
CA GLY A 150 7.47 -6.65 7.57
C GLY A 150 7.14 -8.13 7.48
N PRO A 151 6.56 -8.62 6.39
CA PRO A 151 6.25 -10.04 6.22
C PRO A 151 7.46 -10.96 6.30
N LEU A 152 8.63 -10.51 5.85
CA LEU A 152 9.86 -11.28 5.96
C LEU A 152 10.21 -11.50 7.44
N ILE A 153 10.14 -10.44 8.26
CA ILE A 153 10.36 -10.53 9.70
C ILE A 153 9.26 -11.35 10.35
N GLY A 154 7.99 -11.12 10.00
CA GLY A 154 6.83 -11.81 10.55
C GLY A 154 6.89 -13.33 10.40
N GLN A 155 7.49 -13.84 9.32
CA GLN A 155 7.69 -15.28 9.13
C GLN A 155 8.65 -15.89 10.15
N PHE A 156 9.69 -15.15 10.57
CA PHE A 156 10.67 -15.64 11.55
C PHE A 156 10.17 -15.56 13.00
N LEU A 157 9.11 -14.80 13.29
CA LEU A 157 8.64 -14.59 14.66
C LEU A 157 7.88 -15.78 15.28
N GLY A 158 7.72 -16.88 14.55
CA GLY A 158 7.14 -18.13 15.05
C GLY A 158 5.64 -18.11 15.32
N SER A 159 5.08 -17.08 15.98
CA SER A 159 3.67 -17.00 16.36
C SER A 159 3.03 -15.66 16.05
N PHE A 160 1.69 -15.63 15.96
CA PHE A 160 0.91 -14.39 15.81
C PHE A 160 1.15 -13.43 16.99
N ASN A 161 1.18 -13.94 18.21
CA ASN A 161 1.42 -13.12 19.40
C ASN A 161 2.80 -12.46 19.40
N SER A 162 3.83 -13.13 18.89
CA SER A 162 5.17 -12.54 18.73
C SER A 162 5.17 -11.44 17.67
N ALA A 163 4.44 -11.61 16.58
CA ALA A 163 4.27 -10.58 15.55
C ALA A 163 3.49 -9.35 16.09
N ALA A 164 2.45 -9.57 16.88
CA ALA A 164 1.70 -8.49 17.54
C ALA A 164 2.57 -7.71 18.55
N ARG A 165 3.38 -8.40 19.37
CA ARG A 165 4.37 -7.74 20.26
C ARG A 165 5.40 -6.94 19.47
N MET A 166 5.92 -7.49 18.37
CA MET A 166 6.85 -6.78 17.50
C MET A 166 6.22 -5.51 16.91
N GLN A 167 4.95 -5.55 16.50
CA GLN A 167 4.23 -4.35 16.07
C GLN A 167 4.20 -3.27 17.16
N VAL A 168 3.93 -3.65 18.42
CA VAL A 168 3.95 -2.70 19.56
C VAL A 168 5.36 -2.08 19.71
N VAL A 169 6.40 -2.91 19.74
CA VAL A 169 7.78 -2.43 19.89
C VAL A 169 8.18 -1.48 18.77
N LEU A 170 7.86 -1.83 17.51
CA LEU A 170 8.19 -1.00 16.34
C LEU A 170 7.43 0.33 16.36
N ALA A 171 6.14 0.34 16.73
CA ALA A 171 5.35 1.56 16.83
C ALA A 171 5.86 2.48 17.96
N LEU A 172 6.22 1.93 19.11
CA LEU A 172 6.83 2.69 20.22
C LEU A 172 8.22 3.21 19.85
N SER A 173 9.05 2.42 19.18
CA SER A 173 10.37 2.85 18.68
C SER A 173 10.24 3.99 17.67
N ALA A 174 9.27 3.90 16.76
CA ALA A 174 8.95 4.98 15.83
C ALA A 174 8.53 6.27 16.54
N ALA A 175 7.70 6.15 17.58
CA ALA A 175 7.28 7.30 18.39
C ALA A 175 8.48 7.92 19.13
N ALA A 176 9.35 7.11 19.72
CA ALA A 176 10.56 7.58 20.41
C ALA A 176 11.49 8.38 19.49
N LEU A 177 11.66 7.96 18.22
CA LEU A 177 12.45 8.71 17.23
C LEU A 177 11.91 10.12 16.97
N LEU A 178 10.61 10.34 17.16
CA LEU A 178 9.93 11.60 16.82
C LEU A 178 9.63 12.50 18.01
N ILE A 179 9.72 12.02 19.25
CA ILE A 179 9.43 12.82 20.44
C ILE A 179 10.25 14.12 20.44
N SER A 180 11.55 14.03 20.13
CA SER A 180 12.47 15.18 20.14
C SER A 180 12.50 15.97 18.83
N VAL A 181 11.74 15.57 17.80
CA VAL A 181 11.69 16.30 16.53
C VAL A 181 10.72 17.49 16.65
N PRO A 182 11.21 18.74 16.52
CA PRO A 182 10.33 19.91 16.56
C PRO A 182 9.43 19.97 15.32
N GLU A 183 8.23 20.52 15.50
CA GLU A 183 7.28 20.82 14.44
C GLU A 183 7.11 22.33 14.35
N ASP A 184 7.36 22.90 13.18
CA ASP A 184 7.10 24.31 12.89
C ASP A 184 5.66 24.45 12.36
N TYR A 185 4.67 24.02 13.19
CA TYR A 185 3.28 24.00 12.77
C TYR A 185 2.72 25.42 12.58
N ARG A 186 2.22 25.67 11.37
CA ARG A 186 1.39 26.84 11.05
C ARG A 186 0.03 26.37 10.58
N PRO A 187 -1.08 26.84 11.21
CA PRO A 187 -2.43 26.49 10.72
C PRO A 187 -2.55 26.87 9.25
N ALA A 188 -2.95 25.91 8.41
CA ALA A 188 -3.23 26.20 7.01
C ALA A 188 -4.48 27.07 6.91
N ALA A 189 -4.42 28.17 6.15
CA ALA A 189 -5.61 28.90 5.78
C ALA A 189 -6.58 27.97 5.04
N HIS A 190 -7.83 27.91 5.51
CA HIS A 190 -8.85 27.04 4.94
C HIS A 190 -9.20 27.51 3.52
N GLU A 191 -8.62 26.93 2.50
CA GLU A 191 -9.17 27.00 1.15
C GLU A 191 -10.43 26.13 1.09
N ARG A 192 -11.58 26.76 1.30
CA ARG A 192 -12.90 26.16 1.09
C ARG A 192 -13.09 25.91 -0.41
N GLY A 193 -13.41 24.70 -0.82
CA GLY A 193 -14.05 24.46 -2.11
C GLY A 193 -13.28 23.66 -3.16
N ARG A 194 -12.28 22.88 -2.82
CA ARG A 194 -11.61 22.00 -3.80
C ARG A 194 -12.47 20.78 -4.07
N ARG A 195 -12.93 20.62 -5.33
CA ARG A 195 -13.60 19.38 -5.78
C ARG A 195 -12.63 18.22 -5.63
N TRP A 196 -12.91 17.32 -4.68
CA TRP A 196 -12.06 16.18 -4.31
C TRP A 196 -11.89 15.18 -5.47
N LEU A 197 -12.91 15.00 -6.28
CA LEU A 197 -12.92 14.04 -7.37
C LEU A 197 -13.05 14.74 -8.73
N ARG A 198 -11.96 14.77 -9.48
CA ARG A 198 -12.00 15.14 -10.90
C ARG A 198 -12.37 13.90 -11.71
N ARG A 199 -13.35 14.01 -12.60
CA ARG A 199 -13.77 12.90 -13.50
C ARG A 199 -12.60 12.30 -14.28
N SER A 200 -11.60 13.10 -14.62
CA SER A 200 -10.37 12.66 -15.30
C SER A 200 -9.50 11.68 -14.50
N LEU A 201 -9.65 11.64 -13.16
CA LEU A 201 -8.90 10.72 -12.30
C LEU A 201 -9.59 9.36 -12.14
N ILE A 202 -10.86 9.23 -12.54
CA ILE A 202 -11.62 7.98 -12.37
C ILE A 202 -10.95 6.79 -13.07
N PRO A 203 -10.55 6.87 -14.35
CA PRO A 203 -9.88 5.72 -15.00
C PRO A 203 -8.59 5.30 -14.30
N ALA A 204 -7.79 6.28 -13.82
CA ALA A 204 -6.56 6.02 -13.09
C ALA A 204 -6.86 5.38 -11.73
N GLY A 205 -7.85 5.91 -11.01
CA GLY A 205 -8.31 5.36 -9.74
C GLY A 205 -8.83 3.93 -9.87
N LEU A 206 -9.69 3.67 -10.86
CA LEU A 206 -10.20 2.32 -11.15
C LEU A 206 -9.07 1.36 -11.50
N SER A 207 -8.15 1.76 -12.35
CA SER A 207 -7.02 0.91 -12.74
C SER A 207 -6.14 0.56 -11.53
N VAL A 208 -5.81 1.55 -10.69
CA VAL A 208 -5.10 1.34 -9.43
C VAL A 208 -5.89 0.41 -8.50
N GLY A 209 -7.19 0.63 -8.36
CA GLY A 209 -8.06 -0.18 -7.53
C GLY A 209 -8.06 -1.64 -7.96
N PHE A 210 -8.32 -1.91 -9.22
CA PHE A 210 -8.37 -3.28 -9.76
C PHE A 210 -7.01 -3.99 -9.71
N VAL A 211 -5.89 -3.29 -9.92
CA VAL A 211 -4.55 -3.85 -9.70
C VAL A 211 -4.41 -4.38 -8.28
N ASN A 212 -4.96 -3.69 -7.30
CA ASN A 212 -4.77 -4.02 -5.89
C ASN A 212 -5.74 -5.08 -5.33
N VAL A 213 -6.70 -5.57 -6.13
CA VAL A 213 -7.57 -6.71 -5.77
C VAL A 213 -6.77 -7.97 -5.38
N HIS A 214 -5.58 -8.18 -5.93
CA HIS A 214 -4.71 -9.31 -5.57
C HIS A 214 -4.20 -9.24 -4.12
N TYR A 215 -4.06 -8.04 -3.55
CA TYR A 215 -3.41 -7.86 -2.25
C TYR A 215 -4.10 -8.61 -1.09
N PRO A 216 -5.44 -8.48 -0.89
CA PRO A 216 -6.13 -9.27 0.13
C PRO A 216 -6.18 -10.78 -0.18
N VAL A 217 -6.12 -11.17 -1.45
CA VAL A 217 -6.02 -12.59 -1.82
C VAL A 217 -4.70 -13.17 -1.34
N ILE A 218 -3.59 -12.47 -1.57
CA ILE A 218 -2.26 -12.90 -1.12
C ILE A 218 -2.16 -12.87 0.40
N THR A 219 -2.57 -11.79 1.05
CA THR A 219 -2.44 -11.64 2.51
C THR A 219 -3.39 -12.55 3.29
N GLY A 220 -4.54 -12.89 2.72
CA GLY A 220 -5.55 -13.73 3.36
C GLY A 220 -5.44 -15.21 3.03
N PHE A 221 -5.11 -15.54 1.81
CA PHE A 221 -5.34 -16.91 1.33
C PHE A 221 -4.10 -17.62 0.77
N LEU A 222 -3.00 -16.94 0.44
CA LEU A 222 -1.81 -17.57 -0.13
C LEU A 222 -1.25 -18.69 0.76
N ILE A 223 -1.03 -18.37 2.04
CA ILE A 223 -0.46 -19.35 2.99
C ILE A 223 -1.44 -20.51 3.21
N LEU A 224 -2.73 -20.21 3.35
CA LEU A 224 -3.78 -21.20 3.55
C LEU A 224 -3.95 -22.10 2.31
N HIS A 225 -3.89 -21.51 1.11
CA HIS A 225 -4.00 -22.24 -0.15
C HIS A 225 -2.85 -23.22 -0.34
N LEU A 226 -1.62 -22.73 -0.23
CA LEU A 226 -0.43 -23.56 -0.45
C LEU A 226 -0.18 -24.56 0.69
N ALA A 227 -0.71 -24.34 1.90
CA ALA A 227 -0.66 -25.35 2.97
C ALA A 227 -1.35 -26.66 2.58
N ARG A 228 -2.37 -26.60 1.71
CA ARG A 228 -3.06 -27.79 1.17
C ARG A 228 -2.28 -28.49 0.03
N HIS A 229 -1.22 -27.85 -0.49
CA HIS A 229 -0.50 -28.26 -1.70
C HIS A 229 1.03 -28.35 -1.47
N GLY A 230 1.46 -28.87 -0.31
CA GLY A 230 2.88 -29.10 -0.05
C GLY A 230 3.60 -28.07 0.83
N GLY A 231 2.85 -27.17 1.49
CA GLY A 231 3.40 -26.35 2.58
C GLY A 231 4.29 -25.16 2.17
N ALA A 232 4.38 -24.79 0.90
CA ALA A 232 5.23 -23.70 0.41
C ALA A 232 4.71 -22.28 0.76
N GLY A 233 3.55 -22.15 1.43
CA GLY A 233 2.87 -20.89 1.68
C GLY A 233 3.74 -19.81 2.34
N PRO A 234 4.39 -20.07 3.47
CA PRO A 234 5.27 -19.11 4.12
C PRO A 234 6.44 -18.63 3.24
N ALA A 235 7.11 -19.56 2.54
CA ALA A 235 8.21 -19.25 1.63
C ALA A 235 7.73 -18.42 0.43
N ALA A 236 6.61 -18.77 -0.18
CA ALA A 236 6.01 -18.02 -1.27
C ALA A 236 5.60 -16.60 -0.83
N PHE A 237 5.03 -16.45 0.37
CA PHE A 237 4.68 -15.13 0.91
C PHE A 237 5.93 -14.25 1.11
N SER A 238 6.99 -14.80 1.69
CA SER A 238 8.28 -14.12 1.86
C SER A 238 8.93 -13.79 0.51
N THR A 239 8.85 -14.69 -0.46
CA THR A 239 9.33 -14.45 -1.83
C THR A 239 8.58 -13.29 -2.48
N TYR A 240 7.25 -13.29 -2.43
CA TYR A 240 6.44 -12.17 -2.92
C TYR A 240 6.89 -10.84 -2.30
N ALA A 241 6.97 -10.76 -0.97
CA ALA A 241 7.35 -9.55 -0.26
C ALA A 241 8.80 -9.13 -0.59
N GLY A 242 9.72 -10.08 -0.66
CA GLY A 242 11.12 -9.83 -1.02
C GLY A 242 11.25 -9.28 -2.44
N PHE A 243 10.54 -9.84 -3.41
CA PHE A 243 10.57 -9.38 -4.79
C PHE A 243 9.85 -8.03 -4.98
N VAL A 244 8.80 -7.72 -4.21
CA VAL A 244 8.23 -6.37 -4.13
C VAL A 244 9.30 -5.38 -3.65
N LEU A 245 10.03 -5.72 -2.60
CA LEU A 245 11.09 -4.87 -2.05
C LEU A 245 12.23 -4.67 -3.06
N LEU A 246 12.77 -5.76 -3.60
CA LEU A 246 13.85 -5.74 -4.61
C LEU A 246 13.46 -4.92 -5.83
N SER A 247 12.26 -5.14 -6.39
CA SER A 247 11.83 -4.40 -7.57
C SER A 247 11.69 -2.89 -7.31
N ARG A 248 11.26 -2.49 -6.11
CA ARG A 248 11.18 -1.06 -5.75
C ARG A 248 12.54 -0.42 -5.62
N PHE A 249 13.51 -1.12 -5.03
CA PHE A 249 14.86 -0.57 -4.88
C PHE A 249 15.62 -0.51 -6.22
N PHE A 250 15.58 -1.57 -7.01
CA PHE A 250 16.41 -1.69 -8.21
C PHE A 250 15.70 -1.23 -9.48
N LEU A 251 14.39 -1.40 -9.56
CA LEU A 251 13.60 -1.13 -10.76
C LEU A 251 12.60 0.03 -10.59
N GLY A 252 12.55 0.66 -9.41
CA GLY A 252 11.61 1.75 -9.13
C GLY A 252 11.74 2.97 -10.06
N GLY A 253 12.92 3.21 -10.63
CA GLY A 253 13.15 4.25 -11.65
C GLY A 253 12.85 3.81 -13.09
N LEU A 254 12.44 2.57 -13.31
CA LEU A 254 12.20 2.04 -14.66
C LEU A 254 11.09 2.79 -15.42
N PRO A 255 9.95 3.18 -14.79
CA PRO A 255 8.92 3.98 -15.46
C PRO A 255 9.37 5.36 -15.93
N ASP A 256 10.48 5.88 -15.38
CA ASP A 256 11.07 7.15 -15.82
C ASP A 256 11.99 6.99 -17.03
N ARG A 257 12.57 5.78 -17.22
CA ARG A 257 13.49 5.44 -18.31
C ARG A 257 12.77 4.79 -19.51
N ILE A 258 11.75 4.00 -19.23
CA ILE A 258 10.94 3.30 -20.24
C ILE A 258 9.56 3.97 -20.26
N HIS A 259 8.86 3.88 -21.40
CA HIS A 259 7.54 4.47 -21.54
C HIS A 259 6.57 3.90 -20.48
N PRO A 260 5.88 4.73 -19.66
CA PRO A 260 5.04 4.26 -18.54
C PRO A 260 3.97 3.23 -18.93
N ARG A 261 3.46 3.30 -20.17
CA ARG A 261 2.52 2.32 -20.71
C ARG A 261 3.13 0.92 -20.78
N ILE A 262 4.38 0.82 -21.26
CA ILE A 262 5.06 -0.48 -21.40
C ILE A 262 5.27 -1.09 -19.99
N THR A 263 5.81 -0.30 -19.06
CA THR A 263 6.04 -0.76 -17.68
C THR A 263 4.74 -1.14 -16.96
N PHE A 264 3.64 -0.42 -17.22
CA PHE A 264 2.33 -0.76 -16.68
C PHE A 264 1.84 -2.13 -17.16
N TYR A 265 1.82 -2.36 -18.48
CA TYR A 265 1.31 -3.62 -19.03
C TYR A 265 2.24 -4.80 -18.75
N SER A 266 3.57 -4.61 -18.76
CA SER A 266 4.51 -5.67 -18.37
C SER A 266 4.32 -6.06 -16.90
N GLY A 267 4.06 -5.08 -16.01
CA GLY A 267 3.72 -5.36 -14.62
C GLY A 267 2.45 -6.19 -14.47
N ILE A 268 1.35 -5.76 -15.12
CA ILE A 268 0.08 -6.52 -15.11
C ILE A 268 0.26 -7.93 -15.65
N PHE A 269 0.98 -8.10 -16.74
CA PHE A 269 1.24 -9.40 -17.36
C PHE A 269 2.02 -10.32 -16.42
N GLY A 270 3.10 -9.82 -15.80
CA GLY A 270 3.85 -10.59 -14.80
C GLY A 270 2.99 -10.98 -13.59
N MET A 271 2.16 -10.05 -13.09
CA MET A 271 1.22 -10.32 -12.01
C MET A 271 0.18 -11.40 -12.40
N ALA A 272 -0.39 -11.30 -13.59
CA ALA A 272 -1.40 -12.25 -14.06
C ALA A 272 -0.82 -13.67 -14.18
N ILE A 273 0.39 -13.81 -14.75
CA ILE A 273 1.09 -15.10 -14.81
C ILE A 273 1.35 -15.61 -13.39
N GLY A 274 1.91 -14.78 -12.51
CA GLY A 274 2.21 -15.18 -11.14
C GLY A 274 0.98 -15.67 -10.38
N LEU A 275 -0.14 -14.91 -10.45
CA LEU A 275 -1.42 -15.31 -9.85
C LEU A 275 -2.01 -16.58 -10.45
N SER A 276 -1.92 -16.74 -11.78
CA SER A 276 -2.41 -17.95 -12.46
C SER A 276 -1.63 -19.19 -12.03
N ILE A 277 -0.31 -19.09 -11.91
CA ILE A 277 0.52 -20.18 -11.36
C ILE A 277 0.10 -20.50 -9.93
N LEU A 278 -0.03 -19.47 -9.07
CA LEU A 278 -0.42 -19.67 -7.67
C LEU A 278 -1.82 -20.27 -7.52
N ALA A 279 -2.76 -19.93 -8.41
CA ALA A 279 -4.12 -20.46 -8.41
C ALA A 279 -4.16 -21.99 -8.60
N THR A 280 -3.22 -22.58 -9.34
CA THR A 280 -3.18 -24.04 -9.56
C THR A 280 -2.80 -24.84 -8.32
N GLY A 281 -2.41 -24.21 -7.22
CA GLY A 281 -1.86 -24.90 -6.05
C GLY A 281 -0.55 -25.62 -6.37
N PRO A 282 0.46 -24.92 -6.94
CA PRO A 282 1.66 -25.58 -7.45
C PRO A 282 2.52 -26.11 -6.32
N GLY A 283 3.38 -27.10 -6.62
CA GLY A 283 4.45 -27.52 -5.71
C GLY A 283 5.43 -26.38 -5.41
N TRP A 284 6.44 -26.66 -4.59
CA TRP A 284 7.38 -25.66 -4.04
C TRP A 284 7.95 -24.71 -5.10
N THR A 285 8.53 -25.24 -6.17
CA THR A 285 9.17 -24.42 -7.22
C THR A 285 8.17 -23.49 -7.91
N GLY A 286 7.00 -24.00 -8.28
CA GLY A 286 5.96 -23.20 -8.91
C GLY A 286 5.42 -22.11 -7.99
N ALA A 287 5.28 -22.39 -6.69
CA ALA A 287 4.85 -21.40 -5.70
C ALA A 287 5.86 -20.25 -5.56
N ILE A 288 7.16 -20.55 -5.52
CA ILE A 288 8.23 -19.56 -5.48
C ILE A 288 8.28 -18.73 -6.77
N LEU A 289 8.24 -19.38 -7.93
CA LEU A 289 8.24 -18.66 -9.23
C LEU A 289 7.01 -17.76 -9.40
N GLY A 290 5.81 -18.29 -9.10
CA GLY A 290 4.57 -17.50 -9.15
C GLY A 290 4.60 -16.28 -8.22
N ALA A 291 5.08 -16.46 -6.99
CA ALA A 291 5.24 -15.40 -6.00
C ALA A 291 6.28 -14.35 -6.43
N ALA A 292 7.41 -14.79 -7.01
CA ALA A 292 8.45 -13.90 -7.53
C ALA A 292 7.93 -13.02 -8.68
N LEU A 293 7.26 -13.64 -9.68
CA LEU A 293 6.67 -12.93 -10.82
C LEU A 293 5.62 -11.92 -10.36
N LEU A 294 4.76 -12.30 -9.42
CA LEU A 294 3.74 -11.42 -8.84
C LEU A 294 4.39 -10.23 -8.13
N GLY A 295 5.41 -10.48 -7.29
CA GLY A 295 6.11 -9.44 -6.54
C GLY A 295 6.87 -8.45 -7.43
N LEU A 296 7.56 -8.95 -8.46
CA LEU A 296 8.22 -8.11 -9.47
C LEU A 296 7.20 -7.24 -10.21
N GLY A 297 6.11 -7.83 -10.69
CA GLY A 297 5.10 -7.14 -11.48
C GLY A 297 4.36 -6.06 -10.70
N PHE A 298 4.10 -6.29 -9.41
CA PHE A 298 3.30 -5.39 -8.57
C PHE A 298 3.86 -3.96 -8.42
N SER A 299 5.17 -3.80 -8.50
CA SER A 299 5.81 -2.50 -8.29
C SER A 299 5.57 -1.51 -9.43
N PHE A 300 5.26 -1.96 -10.64
CA PHE A 300 5.19 -1.11 -11.82
C PHE A 300 3.86 -0.38 -12.04
N PRO A 301 2.68 -1.00 -11.88
CA PRO A 301 1.41 -0.37 -12.25
C PRO A 301 1.13 0.92 -11.51
N TRP A 302 1.35 0.95 -10.19
CA TRP A 302 1.18 2.16 -9.40
C TRP A 302 2.11 3.28 -9.86
N ALA A 303 3.41 3.00 -9.99
CA ALA A 303 4.40 3.98 -10.38
C ALA A 303 4.12 4.55 -11.78
N SER A 304 3.70 3.71 -12.73
CA SER A 304 3.37 4.10 -14.10
C SER A 304 2.14 5.01 -14.17
N ILE A 305 1.08 4.67 -13.45
CA ILE A 305 -0.15 5.50 -13.39
C ILE A 305 0.14 6.80 -12.66
N ALA A 306 0.75 6.74 -11.47
CA ALA A 306 1.03 7.90 -10.66
C ALA A 306 1.92 8.91 -11.41
N SER A 307 3.03 8.45 -12.04
CA SER A 307 3.90 9.32 -12.82
C SER A 307 3.16 9.97 -14.00
N THR A 308 2.32 9.22 -14.71
CA THR A 308 1.56 9.72 -15.85
C THR A 308 0.56 10.79 -15.43
N VAL A 309 -0.20 10.55 -14.36
CA VAL A 309 -1.23 11.47 -13.87
C VAL A 309 -0.60 12.71 -13.23
N LEU A 310 0.45 12.55 -12.43
CA LEU A 310 1.10 13.67 -11.73
C LEU A 310 1.83 14.63 -12.68
N ARG A 311 2.32 14.15 -13.83
CA ARG A 311 2.89 15.03 -14.89
C ARG A 311 1.84 15.99 -15.48
N ARG A 312 0.56 15.61 -15.47
CA ARG A 312 -0.57 16.40 -15.97
C ARG A 312 -1.26 17.24 -14.88
N THR A 313 -0.86 17.04 -13.63
CA THR A 313 -1.46 17.71 -12.47
C THR A 313 -0.62 18.92 -12.07
N ALA A 314 -1.28 20.07 -11.89
CA ALA A 314 -0.64 21.28 -11.39
C ALA A 314 0.08 21.02 -10.05
N ALA A 315 1.21 21.66 -9.82
CA ALA A 315 2.06 21.41 -8.65
C ALA A 315 1.28 21.47 -7.32
N GLY A 316 0.37 22.43 -7.18
CA GLY A 316 -0.45 22.59 -5.97
C GLY A 316 -1.57 21.56 -5.79
N GLU A 317 -1.84 20.70 -6.81
CA GLU A 317 -2.90 19.68 -6.78
C GLU A 317 -2.37 18.25 -6.72
N ARG A 318 -1.04 18.05 -6.78
CA ARG A 318 -0.43 16.72 -6.78
C ARG A 318 -0.75 15.92 -5.53
N GLY A 319 -0.76 16.57 -4.36
CA GLY A 319 -1.12 15.91 -3.09
C GLY A 319 -2.56 15.38 -3.09
N SER A 320 -3.52 16.19 -3.55
CA SER A 320 -4.92 15.77 -3.65
C SER A 320 -5.11 14.63 -4.66
N THR A 321 -4.37 14.66 -5.77
CA THR A 321 -4.38 13.59 -6.77
C THR A 321 -3.89 12.26 -6.20
N VAL A 322 -2.77 12.27 -5.47
CA VAL A 322 -2.26 11.06 -4.78
C VAL A 322 -3.28 10.56 -3.76
N SER A 323 -3.91 11.46 -3.00
CA SER A 323 -4.94 11.09 -2.02
C SER A 323 -6.16 10.42 -2.67
N VAL A 324 -6.60 10.90 -3.84
CA VAL A 324 -7.69 10.27 -4.59
C VAL A 324 -7.29 8.87 -5.06
N LEU A 325 -6.11 8.70 -5.64
CA LEU A 325 -5.62 7.38 -6.07
C LEU A 325 -5.50 6.40 -4.88
N SER A 326 -5.03 6.89 -3.72
CA SER A 326 -4.95 6.09 -2.49
C SER A 326 -6.34 5.71 -1.95
N ALA A 327 -7.33 6.59 -2.08
CA ALA A 327 -8.71 6.28 -1.69
C ALA A 327 -9.31 5.15 -2.55
N PHE A 328 -9.03 5.13 -3.86
CA PHE A 328 -9.39 4.01 -4.73
C PHE A 328 -8.68 2.72 -4.32
N TYR A 329 -7.38 2.80 -3.99
CA TYR A 329 -6.63 1.67 -3.45
C TYR A 329 -7.34 1.07 -2.23
N ASP A 330 -7.61 1.88 -1.20
CA ASP A 330 -8.23 1.41 0.05
C ASP A 330 -9.64 0.84 -0.19
N LEU A 331 -10.44 1.53 -1.02
CA LEU A 331 -11.79 1.08 -1.38
C LEU A 331 -11.76 -0.31 -2.01
N PHE A 332 -10.89 -0.51 -3.00
CA PHE A 332 -10.82 -1.78 -3.73
C PHE A 332 -10.19 -2.89 -2.90
N VAL A 333 -9.18 -2.60 -2.09
CA VAL A 333 -8.63 -3.57 -1.13
C VAL A 333 -9.69 -3.97 -0.11
N GLY A 334 -10.47 -3.02 0.41
CA GLY A 334 -11.59 -3.32 1.32
C GLY A 334 -12.64 -4.21 0.67
N MET A 335 -13.19 -3.78 -0.48
CA MET A 335 -14.23 -4.54 -1.20
C MET A 335 -13.75 -5.92 -1.61
N SER A 336 -12.56 -6.02 -2.19
CA SER A 336 -12.01 -7.29 -2.64
C SER A 336 -11.65 -8.24 -1.50
N SER A 337 -11.37 -7.75 -0.31
CA SER A 337 -11.18 -8.59 0.88
C SER A 337 -12.46 -9.37 1.23
N PHE A 338 -13.60 -8.67 1.25
CA PHE A 338 -14.90 -9.30 1.48
C PHE A 338 -15.24 -10.28 0.36
N SER A 339 -15.10 -9.85 -0.91
CA SER A 339 -15.38 -10.69 -2.07
C SER A 339 -14.48 -11.93 -2.10
N ALA A 340 -13.18 -11.79 -1.81
CA ALA A 340 -12.24 -12.90 -1.74
C ALA A 340 -12.62 -13.92 -0.66
N GLY A 341 -13.05 -13.44 0.52
CA GLY A 341 -13.51 -14.32 1.60
C GLY A 341 -14.78 -15.10 1.24
N LEU A 342 -15.74 -14.44 0.59
CA LEU A 342 -16.98 -15.08 0.12
C LEU A 342 -16.68 -16.11 -0.98
N ILE A 343 -15.88 -15.73 -1.99
CA ILE A 343 -15.51 -16.62 -3.10
C ILE A 343 -14.67 -17.79 -2.59
N ALA A 344 -13.70 -17.56 -1.71
CA ALA A 344 -12.90 -18.63 -1.12
C ALA A 344 -13.74 -19.62 -0.33
N SER A 345 -14.76 -19.13 0.38
CA SER A 345 -15.70 -19.98 1.14
C SER A 345 -16.63 -20.80 0.23
N ALA A 346 -17.07 -20.25 -0.90
CA ALA A 346 -18.04 -20.90 -1.79
C ALA A 346 -17.38 -21.80 -2.86
N PHE A 347 -16.26 -21.35 -3.42
CA PHE A 347 -15.63 -21.96 -4.61
C PHE A 347 -14.17 -22.37 -4.37
N GLY A 348 -13.65 -22.20 -3.14
CA GLY A 348 -12.27 -22.49 -2.78
C GLY A 348 -11.28 -21.38 -3.11
N TYR A 349 -10.04 -21.55 -2.62
CA TYR A 349 -9.01 -20.52 -2.71
C TYR A 349 -8.59 -20.21 -4.14
N ALA A 350 -8.49 -21.21 -5.01
CA ALA A 350 -8.15 -21.04 -6.43
C ALA A 350 -9.06 -19.99 -7.11
N ALA A 351 -10.36 -20.01 -6.82
CA ALA A 351 -11.32 -19.07 -7.38
C ALA A 351 -11.05 -17.63 -6.94
N ALA A 352 -10.57 -17.41 -5.70
CA ALA A 352 -10.17 -16.10 -5.23
C ALA A 352 -8.93 -15.57 -6.00
N PHE A 353 -7.96 -16.42 -6.31
CA PHE A 353 -6.82 -16.06 -7.17
C PHE A 353 -7.27 -15.71 -8.60
N LEU A 354 -8.17 -16.50 -9.19
CA LEU A 354 -8.72 -16.23 -10.52
C LEU A 354 -9.53 -14.92 -10.56
N MET A 355 -10.29 -14.61 -9.49
CA MET A 355 -10.92 -13.29 -9.35
C MET A 355 -9.89 -12.15 -9.46
N ALA A 356 -8.73 -12.29 -8.82
CA ALA A 356 -7.68 -11.29 -8.92
C ALA A 356 -7.09 -11.22 -10.34
N VAL A 357 -6.94 -12.33 -11.05
CA VAL A 357 -6.52 -12.35 -12.47
C VAL A 357 -7.54 -11.61 -13.35
N CYS A 358 -8.84 -11.86 -13.17
CA CYS A 358 -9.89 -11.14 -13.90
C CYS A 358 -9.84 -9.62 -13.59
N ALA A 359 -9.61 -9.25 -12.34
CA ALA A 359 -9.47 -7.86 -11.95
C ALA A 359 -8.28 -7.18 -12.64
N LEU A 360 -7.15 -7.88 -12.84
CA LEU A 360 -6.02 -7.36 -13.62
C LEU A 360 -6.40 -7.12 -15.10
N GLY A 361 -7.25 -7.94 -15.68
CA GLY A 361 -7.81 -7.71 -17.01
C GLY A 361 -8.60 -6.39 -17.08
N VAL A 362 -9.47 -6.14 -16.07
CA VAL A 362 -10.20 -4.86 -15.97
C VAL A 362 -9.24 -3.69 -15.72
N ALA A 363 -8.19 -3.89 -14.90
CA ALA A 363 -7.15 -2.87 -14.70
C ALA A 363 -6.43 -2.51 -16.00
N ALA A 364 -6.14 -3.49 -16.85
CA ALA A 364 -5.51 -3.28 -18.16
C ALA A 364 -6.42 -2.44 -19.09
N VAL A 365 -7.72 -2.75 -19.12
CA VAL A 365 -8.70 -2.00 -19.93
C VAL A 365 -8.84 -0.56 -19.40
N THR A 366 -9.02 -0.36 -18.10
CA THR A 366 -9.15 0.98 -17.51
C THR A 366 -7.86 1.80 -17.62
N GLY A 367 -6.69 1.14 -17.53
CA GLY A 367 -5.38 1.75 -17.74
C GLY A 367 -5.19 2.31 -19.15
N ARG A 368 -5.82 1.70 -20.17
CA ARG A 368 -5.78 2.22 -21.54
C ARG A 368 -6.23 3.68 -21.62
N PHE A 369 -7.30 4.03 -20.91
CA PHE A 369 -7.84 5.40 -20.92
C PHE A 369 -6.90 6.41 -20.24
N VAL A 370 -6.02 5.95 -19.35
CA VAL A 370 -5.00 6.81 -18.74
C VAL A 370 -3.90 7.17 -19.74
N PHE A 371 -3.50 6.21 -20.59
CA PHE A 371 -2.36 6.37 -21.52
C PHE A 371 -2.73 6.94 -22.88
N VAL A 372 -3.92 6.70 -23.41
CA VAL A 372 -4.38 7.24 -24.71
C VAL A 372 -4.34 8.76 -24.75
N GLY A 373 -4.75 9.45 -23.67
CA GLY A 373 -4.66 10.91 -23.60
C GLY A 373 -3.22 11.46 -23.65
N VAL A 374 -2.19 10.66 -23.30
CA VAL A 374 -0.78 11.07 -23.42
C VAL A 374 -0.32 11.08 -24.88
N GLU A 375 -0.75 10.11 -25.66
CA GLU A 375 -0.36 9.97 -27.07
C GLU A 375 -0.97 11.09 -27.91
N SER A 376 -2.23 11.44 -27.65
CA SER A 376 -2.91 12.54 -28.36
C SER A 376 -2.28 13.91 -28.07
N GLU A 377 -1.90 14.19 -26.81
CA GLU A 377 -1.22 15.44 -26.44
C GLU A 377 0.19 15.53 -27.02
N ARG A 378 0.96 14.44 -27.02
CA ARG A 378 2.28 14.38 -27.66
C ARG A 378 2.20 14.55 -29.16
N ALA A 379 1.23 13.91 -29.80
CA ALA A 379 0.98 14.05 -31.23
C ALA A 379 0.58 15.49 -31.60
N ALA A 380 -0.27 16.14 -30.78
CA ALA A 380 -0.63 17.54 -30.97
C ALA A 380 0.57 18.49 -30.77
N ALA A 381 1.38 18.27 -29.74
CA ALA A 381 2.59 19.06 -29.48
C ALA A 381 3.64 18.89 -30.60
N ALA A 382 3.84 17.67 -31.10
CA ALA A 382 4.74 17.40 -32.21
C ALA A 382 4.27 18.07 -33.51
N ARG A 383 2.96 18.04 -33.80
CA ARG A 383 2.39 18.77 -34.95
C ARG A 383 2.55 20.28 -34.83
N ALA A 384 2.34 20.83 -33.61
CA ALA A 384 2.52 22.26 -33.35
C ALA A 384 4.01 22.70 -33.47
N ALA A 385 4.97 21.84 -33.11
CA ALA A 385 6.39 22.08 -33.27
C ALA A 385 6.79 22.04 -34.77
N ALA A 386 6.29 21.05 -35.51
CA ALA A 386 6.54 20.92 -36.95
C ALA A 386 5.91 22.04 -37.79
N ALA A 387 4.82 22.67 -37.28
CA ALA A 387 4.19 23.81 -37.96
C ALA A 387 4.92 25.16 -37.69
N ARG A 388 5.89 25.18 -36.78
CA ARG A 388 6.72 26.36 -36.43
C ARG A 388 8.15 26.30 -37.01
N SER A 389 8.55 25.13 -37.51
CA SER A 389 9.81 24.92 -38.28
C SER A 389 9.56 25.08 -39.80
#